data_305de5ce9dcb7e035f083136c1117ee6
#
_entry.id   305de5ce9dcb7e035f083136c1117ee6
#
_cell.length_a   1.000
_cell.length_b   1.000
_cell.length_c   1.000
_cell.angle_alpha   90.00
_cell.angle_beta   90.00
_cell.angle_gamma   90.00
#
_symmetry.space_group_name_H-M   'P 1'
#
loop_
_entity.id
_entity.type
_entity.pdbx_description
1 polymer ?
#
loop_
_entity_poly.entity_id
_entity_poly.type
_entity_poly.pdbx_seq_one_letter_code
_entity_poly.pdbx_strand_id
1 'polypeptide(L)'
;ESFNENLSLHLGSMFLFTQQCAKYFTQCQTPFSLVNISSIYGVVAPKFDIYNNTKMTMPVEYAAIKSATLHLNKYTVAYVNDSRFRINCVSPGGIFDHQPEPFLEAYKSHTHGAGMLDVTEIIGSVLFLLSEQSRYVTGQNIIVDDGFSL
;
A
#
# COMPACT_ATOMS: atom_id res chain seq x y z
N GLU A 1 15.37 -1.91 -15.22
CA GLU A 1 15.37 -0.56 -14.63
C GLU A 1 16.28 -0.55 -13.41
N SER A 2 16.98 0.57 -13.17
CA SER A 2 17.87 0.69 -12.03
C SER A 2 17.08 1.00 -10.75
N PHE A 3 17.65 0.69 -9.58
CA PHE A 3 17.10 1.05 -8.28
C PHE A 3 16.68 2.54 -8.19
N ASN A 4 17.57 3.43 -8.67
CA ASN A 4 17.31 4.88 -8.63
C ASN A 4 16.19 5.31 -9.57
N GLU A 5 16.06 4.69 -10.74
CA GLU A 5 14.96 4.97 -11.68
C GLU A 5 13.61 4.58 -11.08
N ASN A 6 13.53 3.40 -10.48
CA ASN A 6 12.32 2.94 -9.79
C ASN A 6 11.94 3.85 -8.61
N LEU A 7 12.92 4.27 -7.80
CA LEU A 7 12.66 5.26 -6.74
C LEU A 7 12.13 6.57 -7.30
N SER A 8 12.75 7.11 -8.34
CA SER A 8 12.32 8.36 -8.96
C SER A 8 10.93 8.24 -9.57
N LEU A 9 10.67 7.16 -10.29
CA LEU A 9 9.40 6.94 -10.99
C LEU A 9 8.25 6.69 -10.01
N HIS A 10 8.41 5.77 -9.08
CA HIS A 10 7.31 5.33 -8.21
C HIS A 10 7.17 6.18 -6.95
N LEU A 11 8.22 6.31 -6.16
CA LEU A 11 8.17 7.09 -4.93
C LEU A 11 8.11 8.59 -5.22
N GLY A 12 8.89 9.05 -6.19
CA GLY A 12 8.90 10.45 -6.62
C GLY A 12 7.54 10.91 -7.16
N SER A 13 6.91 10.12 -8.02
CA SER A 13 5.58 10.44 -8.57
C SER A 13 4.51 10.47 -7.47
N MET A 14 4.55 9.51 -6.56
CA MET A 14 3.61 9.48 -5.44
C MET A 14 3.81 10.68 -4.50
N PHE A 15 5.05 11.07 -4.22
CA PHE A 15 5.35 12.28 -3.45
C PHE A 15 4.77 13.52 -4.13
N LEU A 16 5.02 13.70 -5.43
CA LEU A 16 4.53 14.85 -6.19
C LEU A 16 3.00 14.90 -6.21
N PHE A 17 2.34 13.76 -6.41
CA PHE A 17 0.88 13.69 -6.36
C PHE A 17 0.33 14.06 -4.99
N THR A 18 0.90 13.47 -3.93
CA THR A 18 0.51 13.77 -2.54
C THR A 18 0.72 15.25 -2.21
N GLN A 19 1.83 15.84 -2.66
CA GLN A 19 2.10 17.28 -2.50
C GLN A 19 1.05 18.13 -3.21
N GLN A 20 0.63 17.76 -4.44
CA GLN A 20 -0.42 18.51 -5.14
C GLN A 20 -1.77 18.41 -4.44
N CYS A 21 -2.12 17.24 -3.89
CA CYS A 21 -3.32 17.07 -3.08
C CYS A 21 -3.30 17.99 -1.84
N ALA A 22 -2.17 18.06 -1.15
CA ALA A 22 -2.02 18.95 0.01
C ALA A 22 -2.12 20.44 -0.38
N LYS A 23 -1.50 20.85 -1.49
CA LYS A 23 -1.63 22.22 -2.04
C LYS A 23 -3.07 22.55 -2.41
N TYR A 24 -3.76 21.62 -3.09
CA TYR A 24 -5.18 21.80 -3.45
C TYR A 24 -6.05 21.98 -2.20
N PHE A 25 -5.87 21.13 -1.19
CA PHE A 25 -6.57 21.29 0.09
C PHE A 25 -6.33 22.64 0.73
N THR A 26 -5.08 23.10 0.76
CA THR A 26 -4.73 24.42 1.33
C THR A 26 -5.46 25.58 0.62
N GLN A 27 -5.72 25.44 -0.68
CA GLN A 27 -6.42 26.46 -1.46
C GLN A 27 -7.94 26.41 -1.28
N CYS A 28 -8.55 25.22 -1.35
CA CYS A 28 -10.01 25.08 -1.35
C CYS A 28 -10.62 24.87 0.03
N GLN A 29 -9.84 24.43 1.04
CA GLN A 29 -10.27 24.23 2.43
C GLN A 29 -11.46 23.28 2.62
N THR A 30 -11.78 22.45 1.61
CA THR A 30 -12.84 21.42 1.70
C THR A 30 -12.28 20.12 2.27
N PRO A 31 -13.05 19.33 3.04
CA PRO A 31 -12.61 18.04 3.52
C PRO A 31 -12.06 17.16 2.39
N PHE A 32 -10.92 16.54 2.64
CA PHE A 32 -10.18 15.77 1.64
C PHE A 32 -9.71 14.43 2.22
N SER A 33 -9.87 13.35 1.46
CA SER A 33 -9.34 12.04 1.82
C SER A 33 -8.54 11.45 0.65
N LEU A 34 -7.33 11.04 0.93
CA LEU A 34 -6.43 10.35 0.01
C LEU A 34 -6.13 8.94 0.54
N VAL A 35 -6.22 7.95 -0.33
CA VAL A 35 -5.80 6.59 -0.03
C VAL A 35 -4.68 6.19 -0.98
N ASN A 36 -3.51 5.94 -0.43
CA ASN A 36 -2.38 5.40 -1.18
C ASN A 36 -2.37 3.87 -1.07
N ILE A 37 -2.05 3.19 -2.18
CA ILE A 37 -1.91 1.74 -2.20
C ILE A 37 -0.44 1.38 -1.98
N SER A 38 -0.17 0.79 -0.81
CA SER A 38 1.15 0.23 -0.48
C SER A 38 1.19 -1.27 -0.79
N SER A 39 1.77 -2.06 0.08
CA SER A 39 1.86 -3.52 0.02
C SER A 39 2.20 -4.06 1.40
N ILE A 40 1.88 -5.32 1.66
CA ILE A 40 2.40 -6.04 2.84
C ILE A 40 3.94 -5.97 2.90
N TYR A 41 4.63 -5.92 1.78
CA TYR A 41 6.11 -5.77 1.74
C TYR A 41 6.61 -4.35 2.07
N GLY A 42 5.72 -3.41 2.32
CA GLY A 42 6.03 -2.18 3.02
C GLY A 42 5.94 -2.31 4.55
N VAL A 43 5.38 -3.42 5.07
CA VAL A 43 5.12 -3.67 6.50
C VAL A 43 6.04 -4.77 7.03
N VAL A 44 6.17 -5.88 6.29
CA VAL A 44 7.00 -7.04 6.64
C VAL A 44 8.02 -7.31 5.54
N ALA A 45 9.12 -7.98 5.90
CA ALA A 45 10.09 -8.43 4.92
C ALA A 45 9.48 -9.48 3.98
N PRO A 46 9.90 -9.52 2.70
CA PRO A 46 9.46 -10.56 1.79
C PRO A 46 9.82 -11.97 2.30
N LYS A 47 8.89 -12.90 2.15
CA LYS A 47 9.14 -14.33 2.37
C LYS A 47 9.72 -14.90 1.07
N PHE A 48 11.04 -14.92 0.95
CA PHE A 48 11.72 -15.28 -0.30
C PHE A 48 11.53 -16.74 -0.72
N ASP A 49 11.20 -17.61 0.22
CA ASP A 49 10.94 -19.04 -0.03
C ASP A 49 9.75 -19.28 -0.96
N ILE A 50 8.74 -18.39 -0.97
CA ILE A 50 7.59 -18.53 -1.86
C ILE A 50 7.93 -18.36 -3.34
N TYR A 51 9.08 -17.77 -3.65
CA TYR A 51 9.56 -17.58 -5.04
C TYR A 51 10.39 -18.75 -5.56
N ASN A 52 10.72 -19.74 -4.70
CA ASN A 52 11.49 -20.91 -5.10
C ASN A 52 10.78 -21.66 -6.23
N ASN A 53 11.57 -22.21 -7.17
CA ASN A 53 11.09 -22.92 -8.34
C ASN A 53 10.21 -22.08 -9.30
N THR A 54 10.28 -20.75 -9.21
CA THR A 54 9.62 -19.82 -10.12
C THR A 54 10.63 -18.91 -10.80
N LYS A 55 10.21 -18.20 -11.85
CA LYS A 55 10.97 -17.11 -12.46
C LYS A 55 10.69 -15.74 -11.81
N MET A 56 9.81 -15.75 -10.81
CA MET A 56 9.42 -14.53 -10.09
C MET A 56 10.49 -14.14 -9.05
N THR A 57 10.53 -12.87 -8.73
CA THR A 57 11.39 -12.32 -7.67
C THR A 57 10.71 -11.13 -7.01
N MET A 58 11.27 -10.69 -5.89
CA MET A 58 10.84 -9.47 -5.20
C MET A 58 12.02 -8.47 -5.20
N PRO A 59 11.98 -7.44 -6.05
CA PRO A 59 13.01 -6.41 -6.10
C PRO A 59 13.10 -5.64 -4.77
N VAL A 60 14.32 -5.31 -4.34
CA VAL A 60 14.56 -4.59 -3.08
C VAL A 60 13.92 -3.19 -3.09
N GLU A 61 13.95 -2.51 -4.22
CA GLU A 61 13.36 -1.18 -4.38
C GLU A 61 11.83 -1.21 -4.21
N TYR A 62 11.15 -2.29 -4.57
CA TYR A 62 9.71 -2.42 -4.35
C TYR A 62 9.37 -2.33 -2.86
N ALA A 63 10.02 -3.16 -2.04
CA ALA A 63 9.79 -3.15 -0.60
C ALA A 63 10.16 -1.81 0.04
N ALA A 64 11.29 -1.22 -0.38
CA ALA A 64 11.73 0.10 0.09
C ALA A 64 10.72 1.20 -0.25
N ILE A 65 10.22 1.25 -1.49
CA ILE A 65 9.21 2.23 -1.94
C ILE A 65 7.91 2.06 -1.15
N LYS A 66 7.45 0.81 -0.98
CA LYS A 66 6.19 0.54 -0.26
C LYS A 66 6.27 0.88 1.22
N SER A 67 7.42 0.67 1.85
CA SER A 67 7.67 1.14 3.22
C SER A 67 7.74 2.68 3.31
N ALA A 68 8.44 3.31 2.39
CA ALA A 68 8.51 4.78 2.31
C ALA A 68 7.13 5.42 2.13
N THR A 69 6.22 4.78 1.36
CA THR A 69 4.82 5.20 1.18
C THR A 69 4.11 5.38 2.51
N LEU A 70 4.25 4.41 3.41
CA LEU A 70 3.60 4.45 4.73
C LEU A 70 4.08 5.62 5.56
N HIS A 71 5.37 5.88 5.55
CA HIS A 71 5.95 6.98 6.34
C HIS A 71 5.68 8.34 5.73
N LEU A 72 5.70 8.46 4.40
CA LEU A 72 5.35 9.69 3.69
C LEU A 72 3.93 10.16 4.01
N ASN A 73 2.97 9.26 4.16
CA ASN A 73 1.63 9.61 4.58
C ASN A 73 1.63 10.26 5.98
N LYS A 74 2.33 9.66 6.94
CA LYS A 74 2.45 10.21 8.30
C LYS A 74 3.12 11.59 8.30
N TYR A 75 4.19 11.74 7.52
CA TYR A 75 4.86 13.02 7.36
C TYR A 75 3.91 14.08 6.82
N THR A 76 3.15 13.76 5.77
CA THR A 76 2.25 14.72 5.14
C THR A 76 1.10 15.12 6.06
N VAL A 77 0.51 14.18 6.79
CA VAL A 77 -0.52 14.48 7.81
C VAL A 77 0.02 15.43 8.87
N ALA A 78 1.21 15.15 9.40
CA ALA A 78 1.85 16.00 10.41
C ALA A 78 2.19 17.40 9.86
N TYR A 79 2.61 17.49 8.60
CA TYR A 79 2.94 18.74 7.94
C TYR A 79 1.72 19.62 7.68
N VAL A 80 0.63 19.03 7.14
CA VAL A 80 -0.62 19.77 6.86
C VAL A 80 -1.33 20.16 8.16
N ASN A 81 -1.30 19.30 9.16
CA ASN A 81 -1.82 19.53 10.51
C ASN A 81 -3.26 20.08 10.55
N ASP A 82 -4.13 19.49 9.72
CA ASP A 82 -5.55 19.83 9.67
C ASP A 82 -6.39 18.54 9.59
N SER A 83 -7.32 18.34 10.53
CA SER A 83 -8.14 17.13 10.64
C SER A 83 -9.06 16.89 9.45
N ARG A 84 -9.30 17.90 8.62
CA ARG A 84 -10.09 17.80 7.40
C ARG A 84 -9.30 17.19 6.23
N PHE A 85 -7.96 17.14 6.35
CA PHE A 85 -7.08 16.52 5.38
C PHE A 85 -6.59 15.17 5.89
N ARG A 86 -7.08 14.09 5.32
CA ARG A 86 -6.75 12.73 5.74
C ARG A 86 -5.98 12.00 4.64
N ILE A 87 -4.92 11.30 5.03
CA ILE A 87 -4.20 10.39 4.16
C ILE A 87 -4.02 9.07 4.88
N ASN A 88 -4.40 7.97 4.21
CA ASN A 88 -4.23 6.62 4.72
C ASN A 88 -3.63 5.70 3.65
N CYS A 89 -3.21 4.53 4.05
CA CYS A 89 -2.79 3.45 3.16
C CYS A 89 -3.73 2.25 3.26
N VAL A 90 -3.84 1.53 2.15
CA VAL A 90 -4.19 0.12 2.12
C VAL A 90 -2.96 -0.65 1.67
N SER A 91 -2.59 -1.68 2.40
CA SER A 91 -1.48 -2.60 2.10
C SER A 91 -2.03 -3.98 1.77
N PRO A 92 -2.30 -4.26 0.49
CA PRO A 92 -2.75 -5.58 0.07
C PRO A 92 -1.65 -6.63 0.24
N GLY A 93 -2.05 -7.87 0.49
CA GLY A 93 -1.28 -9.06 0.20
C GLY A 93 -1.15 -9.30 -1.30
N GLY A 94 -0.74 -10.50 -1.66
CA GLY A 94 -0.68 -10.90 -3.07
C GLY A 94 -2.07 -10.91 -3.69
N ILE A 95 -2.23 -10.15 -4.77
CA ILE A 95 -3.45 -10.16 -5.59
C ILE A 95 -3.25 -11.17 -6.71
N PHE A 96 -4.24 -12.05 -6.90
CA PHE A 96 -4.18 -13.08 -7.94
C PHE A 96 -4.19 -12.46 -9.34
N ASP A 97 -3.17 -12.81 -10.11
CA ASP A 97 -3.02 -12.41 -11.51
C ASP A 97 -2.28 -13.53 -12.29
N HIS A 98 -2.88 -14.73 -12.29
CA HIS A 98 -2.37 -15.91 -13.02
C HIS A 98 -0.92 -16.32 -12.66
N GLN A 99 -0.50 -16.14 -11.43
CA GLN A 99 0.79 -16.62 -10.93
C GLN A 99 0.88 -18.15 -11.04
N PRO A 100 2.09 -18.72 -11.25
CA PRO A 100 2.27 -20.16 -11.41
C PRO A 100 1.90 -20.94 -10.14
N GLU A 101 1.34 -22.14 -10.33
CA GLU A 101 0.84 -22.98 -9.23
C GLU A 101 1.82 -23.19 -8.07
N PRO A 102 3.13 -23.43 -8.29
CA PRO A 102 4.07 -23.57 -7.18
C PRO A 102 4.16 -22.31 -6.28
N PHE A 103 3.98 -21.12 -6.88
CA PHE A 103 3.92 -19.87 -6.13
C PHE A 103 2.61 -19.76 -5.34
N LEU A 104 1.48 -20.10 -5.97
CA LEU A 104 0.16 -20.03 -5.33
C LEU A 104 0.09 -20.95 -4.10
N GLU A 105 0.58 -22.17 -4.20
CA GLU A 105 0.65 -23.14 -3.10
C GLU A 105 1.56 -22.64 -1.97
N ALA A 106 2.76 -22.17 -2.32
CA ALA A 106 3.71 -21.62 -1.34
C ALA A 106 3.14 -20.36 -0.65
N TYR A 107 2.53 -19.44 -1.42
CA TYR A 107 1.89 -18.25 -0.87
C TYR A 107 0.77 -18.63 0.11
N LYS A 108 -0.11 -19.56 -0.29
CA LYS A 108 -1.24 -20.02 0.52
C LYS A 108 -0.80 -20.65 1.83
N SER A 109 0.34 -21.34 1.86
CA SER A 109 0.86 -21.93 3.10
C SER A 109 1.21 -20.90 4.18
N HIS A 110 1.36 -19.64 3.83
CA HIS A 110 1.62 -18.52 4.73
C HIS A 110 0.36 -17.70 5.06
N THR A 111 -0.82 -18.11 4.59
CA THR A 111 -2.10 -17.43 4.87
C THR A 111 -3.00 -18.28 5.75
N HIS A 112 -4.12 -17.72 6.20
CA HIS A 112 -5.06 -18.44 7.08
C HIS A 112 -6.18 -19.16 6.34
N GLY A 113 -6.19 -19.19 5.02
CA GLY A 113 -7.18 -20.00 4.31
C GLY A 113 -7.32 -19.74 2.81
N ALA A 114 -7.61 -18.52 2.41
CA ALA A 114 -7.95 -18.23 1.00
C ALA A 114 -6.70 -18.16 0.10
N GLY A 115 -5.57 -17.70 0.63
CA GLY A 115 -4.37 -17.48 -0.16
C GLY A 115 -4.32 -16.08 -0.76
N MET A 116 -4.03 -15.97 -2.07
CA MET A 116 -4.00 -14.68 -2.75
C MET A 116 -5.40 -14.08 -2.87
N LEU A 117 -5.47 -12.76 -2.81
CA LEU A 117 -6.71 -12.00 -2.85
C LEU A 117 -7.28 -11.94 -4.27
N ASP A 118 -8.60 -11.97 -4.40
CA ASP A 118 -9.25 -11.36 -5.56
C ASP A 118 -9.09 -9.83 -5.48
N VAL A 119 -8.96 -9.19 -6.63
CA VAL A 119 -8.76 -7.72 -6.69
C VAL A 119 -9.89 -6.93 -6.01
N THR A 120 -11.09 -7.49 -5.92
CA THR A 120 -12.25 -6.86 -5.29
C THR A 120 -12.17 -6.82 -3.77
N GLU A 121 -11.34 -7.66 -3.14
CA GLU A 121 -11.26 -7.76 -1.67
C GLU A 121 -10.70 -6.51 -1.00
N ILE A 122 -9.96 -5.68 -1.73
CA ILE A 122 -9.43 -4.41 -1.18
C ILE A 122 -10.42 -3.26 -1.26
N ILE A 123 -11.49 -3.39 -2.06
CA ILE A 123 -12.44 -2.29 -2.36
C ILE A 123 -13.09 -1.77 -1.07
N GLY A 124 -13.55 -2.68 -0.21
CA GLY A 124 -14.22 -2.32 1.04
C GLY A 124 -13.35 -1.43 1.94
N SER A 125 -12.07 -1.76 2.08
CA SER A 125 -11.12 -0.96 2.87
C SER A 125 -10.86 0.41 2.25
N VAL A 126 -10.75 0.49 0.93
CA VAL A 126 -10.58 1.76 0.22
C VAL A 126 -11.81 2.65 0.40
N LEU A 127 -13.01 2.11 0.19
CA LEU A 127 -14.27 2.85 0.35
C LEU A 127 -14.46 3.33 1.78
N PHE A 128 -14.15 2.50 2.78
CA PHE A 128 -14.18 2.91 4.19
C PHE A 128 -13.26 4.12 4.42
N LEU A 129 -12.02 4.07 3.97
CA LEU A 129 -11.04 5.15 4.18
C LEU A 129 -11.39 6.44 3.43
N LEU A 130 -12.11 6.35 2.31
CA LEU A 130 -12.59 7.52 1.56
C LEU A 130 -13.87 8.12 2.14
N SER A 131 -14.62 7.37 2.95
CA SER A 131 -15.91 7.78 3.48
C SER A 131 -15.81 8.58 4.78
N GLU A 132 -16.93 9.20 5.19
CA GLU A 132 -17.08 9.88 6.47
C GLU A 132 -17.01 8.92 7.69
N GLN A 133 -17.19 7.62 7.48
CA GLN A 133 -17.08 6.62 8.55
C GLN A 133 -15.65 6.57 9.12
N SER A 134 -14.67 6.97 8.33
CA SER A 134 -13.25 7.02 8.71
C SER A 134 -12.76 8.43 9.10
N ARG A 135 -13.66 9.36 9.46
CA ARG A 135 -13.31 10.77 9.70
C ARG A 135 -12.23 11.01 10.78
N TYR A 136 -12.03 10.06 11.68
CA TYR A 136 -10.97 10.09 12.70
C TYR A 136 -9.77 9.19 12.37
N VAL A 137 -9.75 8.58 11.16
CA VAL A 137 -8.67 7.70 10.71
C VAL A 137 -7.78 8.46 9.75
N THR A 138 -6.55 8.78 10.18
CA THR A 138 -5.56 9.44 9.33
C THR A 138 -4.15 8.96 9.69
N GLY A 139 -3.26 8.92 8.72
CA GLY A 139 -1.89 8.41 8.87
C GLY A 139 -1.84 6.89 9.12
N GLN A 140 -2.93 6.17 8.91
CA GLN A 140 -3.05 4.75 9.20
C GLN A 140 -2.82 3.88 7.98
N ASN A 141 -2.57 2.59 8.22
CA ASN A 141 -2.40 1.57 7.20
C ASN A 141 -3.33 0.39 7.52
N ILE A 142 -4.21 0.05 6.58
CA ILE A 142 -5.05 -1.15 6.66
C ILE A 142 -4.37 -2.26 5.85
N ILE A 143 -4.06 -3.37 6.51
CA ILE A 143 -3.52 -4.57 5.87
C ILE A 143 -4.69 -5.47 5.48
N VAL A 144 -4.69 -5.94 4.22
CA VAL A 144 -5.69 -6.86 3.67
C VAL A 144 -4.92 -7.99 3.00
N ASP A 145 -4.69 -9.11 3.70
CA ASP A 145 -3.71 -10.11 3.27
C ASP A 145 -3.99 -11.56 3.73
N ASP A 146 -5.20 -11.85 4.21
CA ASP A 146 -5.53 -13.18 4.77
C ASP A 146 -4.53 -13.69 5.82
N GLY A 147 -3.95 -12.75 6.60
CA GLY A 147 -3.02 -13.08 7.68
C GLY A 147 -1.59 -13.40 7.24
N PHE A 148 -1.22 -13.19 5.98
CA PHE A 148 0.13 -13.47 5.47
C PHE A 148 1.24 -12.74 6.24
N SER A 149 0.96 -11.57 6.79
CA SER A 149 1.94 -10.74 7.52
C SER A 149 2.05 -11.04 9.03
N LEU A 150 1.35 -12.04 9.52
CA LEU A 150 1.36 -12.46 10.94
C LEU A 150 2.50 -13.40 11.30
#